data_285ea7be3ad689fbeb5272c666c42deb
#
_entry.id   285ea7be3ad689fbeb5272c666c42deb
#
_cell.length_a   1.000
_cell.length_b   1.000
_cell.length_c   1.000
_cell.angle_alpha   90.00
_cell.angle_beta   90.00
_cell.angle_gamma   90.00
#
_symmetry.space_group_name_H-M   'P 1'
#
loop_
_entity.id
_entity.type
_entity.pdbx_description
1 polymer ?
#
loop_
_entity_poly.entity_id
_entity_poly.type
_entity_poly.pdbx_seq_one_letter_code
_entity_poly.pdbx_strand_id
1 'polypeptide(L)'
;MPKGLVTRVGDGVTDSRPGSGRPHKGVDLFAPAGSIVTAARSGRVKRVIDGRSATNKNAQRAGLWVDVEVAGGQIDRYLHLGEASVSEGQRVKRGDAIGVIAAAHESGSGDAPHVHFEVRASDYDREKKDYGQPIDPKFEVV
;
A
#
# COMPACT_ATOMS: atom_id res chain seq x y z
N MET A 1 -8.97 19.25 11.01
CA MET A 1 -9.01 18.48 9.78
C MET A 1 -8.17 17.23 9.88
N PRO A 2 -8.77 16.08 9.65
CA PRO A 2 -7.99 14.86 9.74
C PRO A 2 -6.95 14.84 8.62
N LYS A 3 -5.72 14.69 9.04
CA LYS A 3 -4.64 14.38 8.12
C LYS A 3 -4.52 12.88 8.03
N GLY A 4 -3.85 12.39 7.03
CA GLY A 4 -3.48 10.99 6.98
C GLY A 4 -2.65 10.68 8.21
N LEU A 5 -3.29 10.08 9.21
CA LEU A 5 -2.64 9.82 10.47
C LEU A 5 -2.06 8.44 10.47
N VAL A 6 -0.76 8.41 10.33
CA VAL A 6 -0.01 7.18 10.54
C VAL A 6 0.58 7.26 11.93
N THR A 7 0.16 6.38 12.81
CA THR A 7 0.50 6.45 14.23
C THR A 7 1.82 5.77 14.57
N ARG A 8 2.24 4.81 13.77
CA ARG A 8 3.56 4.19 13.92
C ARG A 8 3.94 3.44 12.66
N VAL A 9 5.23 3.28 12.48
CA VAL A 9 5.80 2.49 11.40
C VAL A 9 6.01 1.07 11.93
N GLY A 10 5.60 0.09 11.14
CA GLY A 10 5.86 -1.31 11.43
C GLY A 10 7.25 -1.73 10.96
N ASP A 11 7.37 -2.99 10.59
CA ASP A 11 8.65 -3.53 10.11
C ASP A 11 9.06 -2.90 8.80
N GLY A 12 10.33 -2.64 8.64
CA GLY A 12 10.88 -2.16 7.39
C GLY A 12 10.99 -3.26 6.34
N VAL A 13 11.29 -2.84 5.12
CA VAL A 13 11.43 -3.74 3.97
C VAL A 13 12.48 -4.82 4.18
N THR A 14 13.53 -4.49 4.90
CA THR A 14 14.67 -5.39 5.11
C THR A 14 14.48 -6.35 6.28
N ASP A 15 13.44 -6.16 7.08
CA ASP A 15 13.20 -6.99 8.24
C ASP A 15 12.57 -8.31 7.82
N SER A 16 13.02 -9.38 8.44
CA SER A 16 12.41 -10.70 8.27
C SER A 16 11.33 -10.91 9.29
N ARG A 17 10.20 -11.45 8.85
CA ARG A 17 9.13 -11.82 9.78
C ARG A 17 9.54 -13.06 10.57
N PRO A 18 9.28 -13.09 11.88
CA PRO A 18 9.57 -14.27 12.66
C PRO A 18 8.89 -15.52 12.06
N GLY A 19 9.68 -16.54 11.82
CA GLY A 19 9.19 -17.81 11.31
C GLY A 19 8.86 -17.86 9.83
N SER A 20 8.90 -16.76 9.11
CA SER A 20 8.58 -16.75 7.68
C SER A 20 9.79 -17.00 6.78
N GLY A 21 10.97 -16.62 7.24
CA GLY A 21 12.19 -16.70 6.43
C GLY A 21 12.21 -15.76 5.23
N ARG A 22 11.25 -14.85 5.13
CA ARG A 22 11.15 -13.91 4.00
C ARG A 22 11.19 -12.47 4.48
N PRO A 23 11.87 -11.57 3.74
CA PRO A 23 11.85 -10.15 4.06
C PRO A 23 10.42 -9.60 3.97
N HIS A 24 10.09 -8.67 4.81
CA HIS A 24 8.90 -7.86 4.68
C HIS A 24 9.09 -6.90 3.50
N LYS A 25 8.15 -6.88 2.55
CA LYS A 25 8.32 -6.15 1.29
C LYS A 25 7.98 -4.66 1.38
N GLY A 26 7.59 -4.16 2.52
CA GLY A 26 7.18 -2.78 2.70
C GLY A 26 7.17 -2.38 4.15
N VAL A 27 6.41 -1.33 4.45
CA VAL A 27 6.25 -0.82 5.82
C VAL A 27 4.78 -0.89 6.18
N ASP A 28 4.49 -1.35 7.39
CA ASP A 28 3.14 -1.31 7.94
C ASP A 28 2.98 -0.04 8.77
N LEU A 29 2.00 0.74 8.40
CA LEU A 29 1.70 2.03 9.04
C LEU A 29 0.35 1.91 9.74
N PHE A 30 0.38 1.85 11.06
CA PHE A 30 -0.79 1.55 11.87
C PHE A 30 -1.56 2.83 12.22
N ALA A 31 -2.86 2.79 12.05
CA ALA A 31 -3.77 3.86 12.42
C ALA A 31 -5.18 3.29 12.56
N PRO A 32 -6.08 4.01 13.24
CA PRO A 32 -7.45 3.52 13.39
C PRO A 32 -8.14 3.31 12.03
N ALA A 33 -9.07 2.36 11.99
CA ALA A 33 -9.93 2.16 10.83
C ALA A 33 -10.61 3.48 10.45
N GLY A 34 -10.72 3.75 9.15
CA GLY A 34 -11.27 4.99 8.64
C GLY A 34 -10.26 6.13 8.53
N SER A 35 -9.04 5.97 9.04
CA SER A 35 -7.99 6.98 8.88
C SER A 35 -7.68 7.19 7.40
N ILE A 36 -7.49 8.45 7.02
CA ILE A 36 -7.20 8.79 5.63
C ILE A 36 -5.75 8.41 5.30
N VAL A 37 -5.59 7.67 4.20
CA VAL A 37 -4.29 7.36 3.62
C VAL A 37 -4.01 8.40 2.54
N THR A 38 -2.87 9.07 2.64
CA THR A 38 -2.49 10.10 1.67
C THR A 38 -1.34 9.64 0.80
N ALA A 39 -1.25 10.20 -0.40
CA ALA A 39 -0.18 9.88 -1.34
C ALA A 39 1.17 10.29 -0.74
N ALA A 40 2.10 9.35 -0.68
CA ALA A 40 3.45 9.61 -0.21
C ALA A 40 4.25 10.44 -1.23
N ARG A 41 3.94 10.25 -2.50
CA ARG A 41 4.59 10.97 -3.61
C ARG A 41 3.59 11.26 -4.70
N SER A 42 3.85 12.32 -5.45
CA SER A 42 3.03 12.69 -6.62
C SER A 42 3.20 11.65 -7.72
N GLY A 43 2.14 11.40 -8.45
CA GLY A 43 2.16 10.44 -9.55
C GLY A 43 0.80 10.29 -10.21
N ARG A 44 0.63 9.17 -10.92
CA ARG A 44 -0.63 8.83 -11.57
C ARG A 44 -1.11 7.48 -11.05
N VAL A 45 -2.37 7.38 -10.72
CA VAL A 45 -2.97 6.12 -10.30
C VAL A 45 -2.92 5.13 -11.45
N LYS A 46 -2.12 4.08 -11.30
CA LYS A 46 -1.93 3.05 -12.31
C LYS A 46 -3.05 2.01 -12.27
N ARG A 47 -3.46 1.62 -11.07
CA ARG A 47 -4.53 0.66 -10.88
C ARG A 47 -5.17 0.79 -9.51
N VAL A 48 -6.45 0.44 -9.48
CA VAL A 48 -7.21 0.28 -8.25
C VAL A 48 -7.81 -1.13 -8.32
N ILE A 49 -7.40 -2.00 -7.43
CA ILE A 49 -7.80 -3.41 -7.44
C ILE A 49 -8.48 -3.76 -6.12
N ASP A 50 -9.68 -4.32 -6.21
CA ASP A 50 -10.36 -4.87 -5.05
C ASP A 50 -10.21 -6.39 -5.03
N GLY A 51 -9.28 -6.86 -4.22
CA GLY A 51 -9.03 -8.28 -4.07
C GLY A 51 -9.85 -8.95 -2.98
N ARG A 52 -10.68 -8.21 -2.25
CA ARG A 52 -11.40 -8.75 -1.10
C ARG A 52 -12.36 -9.88 -1.46
N SER A 53 -12.95 -9.82 -2.65
CA SER A 53 -13.88 -10.83 -3.14
C SER A 53 -13.26 -11.78 -4.16
N ALA A 54 -11.97 -11.72 -4.35
CA ALA A 54 -11.28 -12.56 -5.33
C ALA A 54 -11.21 -14.02 -4.87
N THR A 55 -11.09 -14.93 -5.81
CA THR A 55 -10.88 -16.35 -5.50
C THR A 55 -9.42 -16.64 -5.17
N ASN A 56 -8.51 -15.82 -5.67
CA ASN A 56 -7.07 -15.95 -5.41
C ASN A 56 -6.75 -15.46 -3.99
N LYS A 57 -6.14 -16.32 -3.18
CA LYS A 57 -5.83 -16.00 -1.79
C LYS A 57 -4.82 -14.87 -1.64
N ASN A 58 -3.89 -14.73 -2.56
CA ASN A 58 -2.93 -13.61 -2.51
C ASN A 58 -3.64 -12.28 -2.73
N ALA A 59 -4.60 -12.23 -3.66
CA ALA A 59 -5.42 -11.05 -3.87
C ALA A 59 -6.28 -10.73 -2.65
N GLN A 60 -6.86 -11.75 -2.01
CA GLN A 60 -7.63 -11.57 -0.78
C GLN A 60 -6.78 -10.99 0.34
N ARG A 61 -5.53 -11.44 0.48
CA ARG A 61 -4.58 -10.92 1.48
C ARG A 61 -4.17 -9.49 1.21
N ALA A 62 -4.08 -9.11 -0.05
CA ALA A 62 -3.81 -7.72 -0.43
C ALA A 62 -5.00 -6.82 -0.13
N GLY A 63 -6.21 -7.36 -0.27
CA GLY A 63 -7.45 -6.64 -0.07
C GLY A 63 -7.71 -5.64 -1.18
N LEU A 64 -8.17 -4.46 -0.83
CA LEU A 64 -8.29 -3.34 -1.76
C LEU A 64 -6.98 -2.59 -1.78
N TRP A 65 -6.39 -2.40 -2.98
CA TRP A 65 -5.13 -1.65 -3.07
C TRP A 65 -5.12 -0.68 -4.24
N VAL A 66 -4.25 0.32 -4.09
CA VAL A 66 -4.00 1.35 -5.10
C VAL A 66 -2.51 1.34 -5.42
N ASP A 67 -2.19 1.34 -6.70
CA ASP A 67 -0.83 1.53 -7.22
C ASP A 67 -0.73 2.89 -7.87
N VAL A 68 0.26 3.67 -7.46
CA VAL A 68 0.56 4.98 -8.05
C VAL A 68 1.92 4.90 -8.74
N GLU A 69 1.94 5.16 -10.04
CA GLU A 69 3.18 5.26 -10.79
C GLU A 69 3.76 6.65 -10.59
N VAL A 70 4.99 6.70 -10.09
CA VAL A 70 5.67 7.95 -9.78
C VAL A 70 6.82 8.18 -10.75
N ALA A 71 7.46 9.36 -10.65
CA ALA A 71 8.58 9.72 -11.52
C ALA A 71 9.65 8.63 -11.49
N GLY A 72 10.20 8.30 -12.65
CA GLY A 72 11.19 7.24 -12.79
C GLY A 72 10.61 5.83 -12.98
N GLY A 73 9.28 5.72 -13.02
CA GLY A 73 8.61 4.44 -13.27
C GLY A 73 8.45 3.55 -12.05
N GLN A 74 8.80 4.02 -10.87
CA GLN A 74 8.55 3.29 -9.64
C GLN A 74 7.06 3.24 -9.32
N ILE A 75 6.65 2.23 -8.55
CA ILE A 75 5.26 2.07 -8.10
C ILE A 75 5.20 2.20 -6.59
N ASP A 76 4.36 3.10 -6.13
CA ASP A 76 3.97 3.20 -4.73
C ASP A 76 2.66 2.43 -4.55
N ARG A 77 2.68 1.40 -3.71
CA ARG A 77 1.53 0.51 -3.51
C ARG A 77 0.97 0.65 -2.11
N TYR A 78 -0.33 0.84 -2.03
CA TYR A 78 -1.08 1.01 -0.78
C TYR A 78 -2.07 -0.13 -0.64
N LEU A 79 -1.85 -1.02 0.33
CA LEU A 79 -2.66 -2.23 0.55
C LEU A 79 -3.54 -2.11 1.79
N HIS A 80 -4.56 -2.94 1.86
CA HIS A 80 -5.46 -3.08 3.00
C HIS A 80 -6.36 -1.87 3.21
N LEU A 81 -6.80 -1.26 2.10
CA LEU A 81 -7.71 -0.13 2.15
C LEU A 81 -9.16 -0.59 2.35
N GLY A 82 -9.93 0.19 3.07
CA GLY A 82 -11.37 -0.02 3.21
C GLY A 82 -12.16 0.60 2.06
N GLU A 83 -11.63 1.70 1.52
CA GLU A 83 -12.23 2.42 0.42
C GLU A 83 -11.13 3.15 -0.35
N ALA A 84 -11.25 3.21 -1.66
CA ALA A 84 -10.35 4.00 -2.51
C ALA A 84 -11.04 5.32 -2.87
N SER A 85 -10.29 6.42 -2.74
CA SER A 85 -10.78 7.76 -3.06
C SER A 85 -10.36 8.22 -4.45
N VAL A 86 -9.67 7.37 -5.19
CA VAL A 86 -9.09 7.69 -6.50
C VAL A 86 -9.49 6.67 -7.53
N SER A 87 -9.35 7.04 -8.80
CA SER A 87 -9.63 6.17 -9.95
C SER A 87 -8.39 6.01 -10.81
N GLU A 88 -8.33 4.93 -11.58
CA GLU A 88 -7.24 4.68 -12.52
C GLU A 88 -7.09 5.86 -13.50
N GLY A 89 -5.85 6.26 -13.73
CA GLY A 89 -5.52 7.38 -14.59
C GLY A 89 -5.52 8.74 -13.92
N GLN A 90 -6.05 8.85 -12.72
CA GLN A 90 -6.10 10.11 -11.99
C GLN A 90 -4.70 10.53 -11.55
N ARG A 91 -4.40 11.83 -11.69
CA ARG A 91 -3.18 12.39 -11.12
C ARG A 91 -3.39 12.73 -9.66
N VAL A 92 -2.40 12.40 -8.85
CA VAL A 92 -2.40 12.74 -7.43
C VAL A 92 -1.13 13.49 -7.09
N LYS A 93 -1.24 14.38 -6.13
CA LYS A 93 -0.10 15.09 -5.55
C LYS A 93 0.19 14.49 -4.18
N ARG A 94 1.45 14.56 -3.76
CA ARG A 94 1.83 14.22 -2.39
C ARG A 94 0.85 14.88 -1.42
N GLY A 95 0.28 14.08 -0.53
CA GLY A 95 -0.70 14.54 0.47
C GLY A 95 -2.16 14.42 0.04
N ASP A 96 -2.45 14.16 -1.24
CA ASP A 96 -3.83 13.92 -1.67
C ASP A 96 -4.35 12.60 -1.09
N ALA A 97 -5.64 12.55 -0.78
CA ALA A 97 -6.27 11.34 -0.27
C ALA A 97 -6.25 10.23 -1.31
N ILE A 98 -5.79 9.05 -0.91
CA ILE A 98 -5.80 7.83 -1.72
C ILE A 98 -6.99 6.95 -1.34
N GLY A 99 -7.29 6.89 -0.06
CA GLY A 99 -8.36 6.06 0.48
C GLY A 99 -8.36 6.09 1.99
N VAL A 100 -8.99 5.10 2.59
CA VAL A 100 -9.05 4.98 4.04
C VAL A 100 -8.60 3.59 4.49
N ILE A 101 -8.11 3.49 5.71
CA ILE A 101 -7.70 2.22 6.31
C ILE A 101 -8.96 1.40 6.63
N ALA A 102 -8.93 0.12 6.25
CA ALA A 102 -10.03 -0.81 6.53
C ALA A 102 -10.09 -1.17 8.01
N ALA A 103 -11.28 -1.59 8.43
CA ALA A 103 -11.44 -2.22 9.74
C ALA A 103 -10.69 -3.56 9.80
N ALA A 104 -10.44 -4.03 11.02
CA ALA A 104 -9.79 -5.32 11.23
C ALA A 104 -10.51 -6.42 10.42
N HIS A 105 -9.75 -7.29 9.82
CA HIS A 105 -10.20 -8.45 9.03
C HIS A 105 -10.97 -8.14 7.74
N GLU A 106 -11.12 -6.88 7.34
CA GLU A 106 -11.90 -6.54 6.16
C GLU A 106 -11.12 -6.47 4.85
N SER A 107 -9.82 -6.23 4.91
CA SER A 107 -9.02 -6.02 3.70
C SER A 107 -7.63 -6.66 3.83
N GLY A 108 -7.57 -7.81 4.44
CA GLY A 108 -6.35 -8.61 4.56
C GLY A 108 -5.39 -8.16 5.65
N SER A 109 -5.73 -7.13 6.42
CA SER A 109 -4.82 -6.57 7.44
C SER A 109 -4.73 -7.38 8.73
N GLY A 110 -5.61 -8.35 8.94
CA GLY A 110 -5.67 -9.10 10.18
C GLY A 110 -6.27 -8.30 11.33
N ASP A 111 -5.75 -8.48 12.55
CA ASP A 111 -6.35 -7.92 13.76
C ASP A 111 -6.15 -6.42 13.93
N ALA A 112 -5.09 -5.87 13.38
CA ALA A 112 -4.74 -4.46 13.58
C ALA A 112 -4.88 -3.68 12.28
N PRO A 113 -5.79 -2.69 12.23
CA PRO A 113 -5.91 -1.82 11.06
C PRO A 113 -4.59 -1.13 10.75
N HIS A 114 -4.19 -1.18 9.48
CA HIS A 114 -2.98 -0.53 8.99
C HIS A 114 -3.02 -0.45 7.47
N VAL A 115 -2.23 0.44 6.91
CA VAL A 115 -1.89 0.41 5.49
C VAL A 115 -0.52 -0.24 5.34
N HIS A 116 -0.42 -1.19 4.41
CA HIS A 116 0.87 -1.74 4.02
C HIS A 116 1.34 -0.98 2.80
N PHE A 117 2.47 -0.30 2.92
CA PHE A 117 3.03 0.51 1.85
C PHE A 117 4.28 -0.13 1.28
N GLU A 118 4.31 -0.27 -0.04
CA GLU A 118 5.47 -0.79 -0.75
C GLU A 118 5.94 0.21 -1.80
N VAL A 119 7.24 0.26 -2.03
CA VAL A 119 7.82 0.90 -3.21
C VAL A 119 8.42 -0.20 -4.07
N ARG A 120 8.00 -0.25 -5.33
CA ARG A 120 8.51 -1.21 -6.30
C ARG A 120 9.37 -0.49 -7.32
N ALA A 121 10.46 -1.12 -7.75
CA ALA A 121 11.41 -0.50 -8.66
C ALA A 121 10.79 -0.17 -10.02
N SER A 122 9.79 -0.92 -10.45
CA SER A 122 9.12 -0.74 -11.73
C SER A 122 7.70 -1.28 -11.65
N ASP A 123 6.90 -1.00 -12.67
CA ASP A 123 5.64 -1.68 -12.85
C ASP A 123 5.89 -3.16 -13.19
N TYR A 124 4.83 -3.96 -13.15
CA TYR A 124 4.94 -5.41 -13.38
C TYR A 124 5.57 -5.73 -14.73
N ASP A 125 6.64 -6.49 -14.71
CA ASP A 125 7.32 -6.97 -15.89
C ASP A 125 6.84 -8.40 -16.19
N ARG A 126 6.17 -8.58 -17.32
CA ARG A 126 5.59 -9.88 -17.68
C ARG A 126 6.64 -10.95 -17.93
N GLU A 127 7.81 -10.58 -18.44
CA GLU A 127 8.89 -11.54 -18.71
C GLU A 127 9.52 -12.03 -17.42
N LYS A 128 9.80 -11.11 -16.51
CA LYS A 128 10.39 -11.43 -15.19
C LYS A 128 9.35 -11.88 -14.18
N LYS A 129 8.07 -11.62 -14.45
CA LYS A 129 6.96 -11.92 -13.56
C LYS A 129 7.10 -11.26 -12.19
N ASP A 130 7.60 -10.03 -12.17
CA ASP A 130 7.78 -9.27 -10.94
C ASP A 130 7.76 -7.76 -11.19
N TYR A 131 7.84 -6.99 -10.13
CA TYR A 131 7.92 -5.53 -10.14
C TYR A 131 9.36 -5.03 -9.89
N GLY A 132 10.34 -5.89 -10.06
CA GLY A 132 11.72 -5.56 -9.71
C GLY A 132 11.95 -5.64 -8.20
N GLN A 133 13.09 -5.13 -7.77
CA GLN A 133 13.45 -5.19 -6.35
C GLN A 133 12.58 -4.24 -5.53
N PRO A 134 12.10 -4.68 -4.35
CA PRO A 134 11.44 -3.77 -3.43
C PRO A 134 12.45 -2.73 -2.92
N ILE A 135 11.95 -1.52 -2.72
CA ILE A 135 12.76 -0.40 -2.27
C ILE A 135 12.31 -0.04 -0.86
N ASP A 136 13.27 0.20 0.04
CA ASP A 136 12.95 0.58 1.40
C ASP A 136 12.32 1.97 1.42
N PRO A 137 11.03 2.10 1.76
CA PRO A 137 10.38 3.40 1.78
C PRO A 137 10.81 4.18 3.02
N LYS A 138 11.28 5.39 2.80
CA LYS A 138 11.59 6.32 3.89
C LYS A 138 10.36 7.17 4.13
N PHE A 139 9.72 6.94 5.24
CA PHE A 139 8.47 7.60 5.59
C PHE A 139 8.65 8.66 6.65
N GLU A 140 7.96 9.76 6.47
CA GLU A 140 7.69 10.69 7.55
C GLU A 140 6.24 10.51 7.99
N VAL A 141 6.05 10.37 9.28
CA VAL A 141 4.72 10.34 9.89
C VAL A 141 4.28 11.78 10.09
N VAL A 142 3.09 12.08 9.61
CA VAL A 142 2.58 13.44 9.68
C VAL A 142 1.55 13.55 10.78
#